data_8309cd382828207652255b57e9f39fc5
#
_entry.id   8309cd382828207652255b57e9f39fc5
#
_cell.length_a   1.000
_cell.length_b   1.000
_cell.length_c   1.000
_cell.angle_alpha   90.00
_cell.angle_beta   90.00
_cell.angle_gamma   90.00
#
_symmetry.space_group_name_H-M   'P 1'
#
loop_
_entity.id
_entity.type
_entity.pdbx_description
1 polymer ?
#
loop_
_entity_poly.entity_id
_entity_poly.type
_entity_poly.pdbx_seq_one_letter_code
_entity_poly.pdbx_strand_id
1 'polypeptide(L)'
;WDATLNAGLMYVLPGIIQMYGIIKEEMPENPKLSEIKKYVSDLVWLTEQGIGAGNYNPNRKLSDGKVPTPEHPNHHSVRFGYIHLLWGITAGDQKYYEAGLNHFFSNLQMTRRDGSIKSEVNYPGRAKSTHGGLTSLAHMHGNMTYHAMSAMLIKSQGHPIEKININGVTIVDSIKFSAKVALEPSIANKYSGVKSYEMMYF
;
A
#
# COMPACT_ATOMS: atom_id res chain seq x y z
N TRP A 1 -14.21 -12.36 -11.08
CA TRP A 1 -12.99 -12.48 -10.27
C TRP A 1 -13.34 -12.49 -8.80
N ASP A 2 -12.88 -13.51 -8.11
CA ASP A 2 -13.14 -13.68 -6.68
C ASP A 2 -12.26 -12.71 -5.88
N ALA A 3 -12.88 -11.92 -5.00
CA ALA A 3 -12.17 -11.01 -4.10
C ALA A 3 -11.15 -11.75 -3.20
N THR A 4 -11.38 -13.03 -2.94
CA THR A 4 -10.51 -13.93 -2.17
C THR A 4 -9.18 -14.18 -2.90
N LEU A 5 -9.21 -14.36 -4.23
CA LEU A 5 -8.00 -14.58 -5.03
C LEU A 5 -7.09 -13.35 -5.02
N ASN A 6 -7.68 -12.15 -5.15
CA ASN A 6 -6.92 -10.90 -5.06
C ASN A 6 -6.30 -10.68 -3.68
N ALA A 7 -7.03 -11.01 -2.62
CA ALA A 7 -6.48 -10.95 -1.27
C ALA A 7 -5.30 -11.91 -1.12
N GLY A 8 -5.40 -13.14 -1.65
CA GLY A 8 -4.29 -14.10 -1.66
C GLY A 8 -3.05 -13.58 -2.40
N LEU A 9 -3.23 -13.02 -3.60
CA LEU A 9 -2.13 -12.47 -4.39
C LEU A 9 -1.39 -11.33 -3.66
N MET A 10 -2.10 -10.45 -2.97
CA MET A 10 -1.47 -9.36 -2.22
C MET A 10 -0.47 -9.83 -1.16
N TYR A 11 -0.62 -11.03 -0.62
CA TYR A 11 0.27 -11.56 0.41
C TYR A 11 1.44 -12.35 -0.16
N VAL A 12 1.25 -13.07 -1.26
CA VAL A 12 2.29 -13.96 -1.80
C VAL A 12 3.13 -13.31 -2.90
N LEU A 13 2.55 -12.38 -3.65
CA LEU A 13 3.19 -11.79 -4.83
C LEU A 13 4.48 -11.02 -4.51
N PRO A 14 4.62 -10.28 -3.39
CA PRO A 14 5.90 -9.68 -3.04
C PRO A 14 7.04 -10.70 -2.92
N GLY A 15 6.78 -11.84 -2.29
CA GLY A 15 7.77 -12.93 -2.19
C GLY A 15 8.14 -13.52 -3.55
N ILE A 16 7.15 -13.70 -4.43
CA ILE A 16 7.38 -14.21 -5.80
C ILE A 16 8.25 -13.22 -6.61
N ILE A 17 7.98 -11.91 -6.49
CA ILE A 17 8.78 -10.88 -7.17
C ILE A 17 10.22 -10.86 -6.65
N GLN A 18 10.40 -10.98 -5.33
CA GLN A 18 11.73 -11.05 -4.72
C GLN A 18 12.50 -12.29 -5.18
N MET A 19 11.84 -13.46 -5.23
CA MET A 19 12.45 -14.68 -5.77
C MET A 19 12.87 -14.51 -7.23
N TYR A 20 12.03 -13.91 -8.06
CA TYR A 20 12.40 -13.57 -9.43
C TYR A 20 13.64 -12.66 -9.48
N GLY A 21 13.70 -11.65 -8.61
CA GLY A 21 14.86 -10.76 -8.49
C GLY A 21 16.14 -11.52 -8.19
N ILE A 22 16.12 -12.43 -7.21
CA ILE A 22 17.24 -13.28 -6.84
C ILE A 22 17.67 -14.18 -8.02
N ILE A 23 16.72 -14.85 -8.68
CA ILE A 23 17.03 -15.71 -9.84
C ILE A 23 17.66 -14.89 -10.96
N LYS A 24 17.13 -13.70 -11.23
CA LYS A 24 17.65 -12.79 -12.26
C LYS A 24 19.10 -12.36 -11.98
N GLU A 25 19.42 -12.12 -10.71
CA GLU A 25 20.74 -11.65 -10.27
C GLU A 25 21.76 -12.79 -10.19
N GLU A 26 21.37 -13.90 -9.56
CA GLU A 26 22.27 -15.02 -9.31
C GLU A 26 22.40 -15.99 -10.50
N MET A 27 21.39 -16.02 -11.38
CA MET A 27 21.30 -16.95 -12.50
C MET A 27 20.90 -16.22 -13.80
N PRO A 28 21.64 -15.20 -14.26
CA PRO A 28 21.25 -14.35 -15.40
C PRO A 28 21.15 -15.14 -16.71
N GLU A 29 21.87 -16.24 -16.84
CA GLU A 29 21.88 -17.11 -18.03
C GLU A 29 20.81 -18.23 -17.97
N ASN A 30 19.91 -18.21 -16.97
CA ASN A 30 18.87 -19.22 -16.86
C ASN A 30 17.92 -19.16 -18.08
N PRO A 31 17.80 -20.25 -18.85
CA PRO A 31 17.01 -20.25 -20.09
C PRO A 31 15.52 -20.02 -19.87
N LYS A 32 15.04 -20.20 -18.62
CA LYS A 32 13.64 -19.95 -18.23
C LYS A 32 13.39 -18.55 -17.69
N LEU A 33 14.41 -17.69 -17.61
CA LEU A 33 14.27 -16.38 -16.97
C LEU A 33 13.18 -15.51 -17.63
N SER A 34 13.06 -15.56 -18.96
CA SER A 34 12.04 -14.83 -19.72
C SER A 34 10.63 -15.37 -19.44
N GLU A 35 10.48 -16.69 -19.32
CA GLU A 35 9.22 -17.34 -18.99
C GLU A 35 8.77 -16.99 -17.56
N ILE A 36 9.71 -17.06 -16.61
CA ILE A 36 9.46 -16.67 -15.21
C ILE A 36 9.06 -15.19 -15.15
N LYS A 37 9.79 -14.30 -15.84
CA LYS A 37 9.46 -12.88 -15.93
C LYS A 37 8.04 -12.66 -16.44
N LYS A 38 7.67 -13.35 -17.53
CA LYS A 38 6.32 -13.24 -18.08
C LYS A 38 5.28 -13.69 -17.08
N TYR A 39 5.47 -14.84 -16.44
CA TYR A 39 4.54 -15.35 -15.43
C TYR A 39 4.33 -14.36 -14.28
N VAL A 40 5.41 -13.80 -13.74
CA VAL A 40 5.32 -12.81 -12.65
C VAL A 40 4.63 -11.52 -13.14
N SER A 41 4.93 -11.09 -14.38
CA SER A 41 4.28 -9.91 -14.98
C SER A 41 2.77 -10.12 -15.13
N ASP A 42 2.34 -11.31 -15.55
CA ASP A 42 0.93 -11.66 -15.65
C ASP A 42 0.23 -11.63 -14.29
N LEU A 43 0.90 -12.11 -13.22
CA LEU A 43 0.38 -12.02 -11.86
C LEU A 43 0.28 -10.57 -11.36
N VAL A 44 1.28 -9.74 -11.65
CA VAL A 44 1.25 -8.30 -11.29
C VAL A 44 0.11 -7.60 -12.04
N TRP A 45 -0.05 -7.89 -13.34
CA TRP A 45 -1.17 -7.36 -14.13
C TRP A 45 -2.53 -7.73 -13.54
N LEU A 46 -2.68 -8.93 -12.98
CA LEU A 46 -3.92 -9.34 -12.31
C LEU A 46 -4.27 -8.44 -11.11
N THR A 47 -3.28 -7.88 -10.44
CA THR A 47 -3.53 -6.93 -9.34
C THR A 47 -4.14 -5.62 -9.83
N GLU A 48 -3.89 -5.22 -11.08
CA GLU A 48 -4.52 -4.05 -11.71
C GLU A 48 -6.02 -4.28 -12.00
N GLN A 49 -6.42 -5.54 -12.20
CA GLN A 49 -7.81 -5.92 -12.48
C GLN A 49 -8.63 -6.10 -11.20
N GLY A 50 -7.97 -6.05 -10.05
CA GLY A 50 -8.57 -6.39 -8.78
C GLY A 50 -9.61 -5.38 -8.28
N ILE A 51 -10.79 -5.91 -7.94
CA ILE A 51 -11.94 -5.15 -7.42
C ILE A 51 -11.71 -4.74 -5.94
N GLY A 52 -10.80 -5.42 -5.24
CA GLY A 52 -10.59 -5.25 -3.80
C GLY A 52 -9.84 -3.98 -3.38
N ALA A 53 -9.22 -3.28 -4.31
CA ALA A 53 -8.41 -2.09 -4.04
C ALA A 53 -9.21 -0.77 -4.10
N GLY A 54 -10.50 -0.80 -3.85
CA GLY A 54 -11.33 0.39 -3.91
C GLY A 54 -11.48 0.96 -5.33
N ASN A 55 -11.48 0.09 -6.34
CA ASN A 55 -11.57 0.45 -7.76
C ASN A 55 -10.40 1.33 -8.27
N TYR A 56 -9.30 1.45 -7.53
CA TYR A 56 -8.17 2.23 -7.97
C TYR A 56 -7.20 1.39 -8.79
N ASN A 57 -7.26 1.60 -10.08
CA ASN A 57 -6.23 1.21 -11.03
C ASN A 57 -5.65 2.48 -11.66
N PRO A 58 -4.39 2.88 -11.37
CA PRO A 58 -3.80 4.08 -11.93
C PRO A 58 -3.69 4.03 -13.44
N ASN A 59 -3.79 2.84 -14.04
CA ASN A 59 -3.73 2.62 -15.47
C ASN A 59 -5.13 2.51 -16.12
N ARG A 60 -6.20 2.46 -15.31
CA ARG A 60 -7.57 2.43 -15.82
C ARG A 60 -7.96 3.85 -16.22
N LYS A 61 -8.11 4.08 -17.51
CA LYS A 61 -8.79 5.27 -17.98
C LYS A 61 -10.28 5.16 -17.66
N LEU A 62 -10.81 6.13 -16.97
CA LEU A 62 -12.25 6.31 -16.85
C LEU A 62 -12.86 6.58 -18.22
N SER A 63 -14.17 6.41 -18.36
CA SER A 63 -14.89 6.70 -19.62
C SER A 63 -14.68 8.12 -20.15
N ASP A 64 -14.31 9.06 -19.29
CA ASP A 64 -13.96 10.46 -19.62
C ASP A 64 -12.46 10.66 -19.95
N GLY A 65 -11.68 9.59 -20.03
CA GLY A 65 -10.24 9.61 -20.32
C GLY A 65 -9.35 10.02 -19.14
N LYS A 66 -9.92 10.32 -17.97
CA LYS A 66 -9.14 10.68 -16.79
C LYS A 66 -8.54 9.43 -16.13
N VAL A 67 -7.37 9.60 -15.57
CA VAL A 67 -6.78 8.59 -14.67
C VAL A 67 -7.50 8.68 -13.33
N PRO A 68 -8.04 7.58 -12.80
CA PRO A 68 -8.65 7.60 -11.47
C PRO A 68 -7.61 8.05 -10.46
N THR A 69 -7.85 9.17 -9.78
CA THR A 69 -7.13 9.46 -8.54
C THR A 69 -7.75 8.62 -7.43
N PRO A 70 -6.95 8.06 -6.52
CA PRO A 70 -7.52 7.38 -5.36
C PRO A 70 -8.21 8.44 -4.50
N GLU A 71 -9.53 8.49 -4.60
CA GLU A 71 -10.31 9.35 -3.72
C GLU A 71 -10.12 8.95 -2.25
N HIS A 72 -9.86 7.66 -2.02
CA HIS A 72 -9.65 7.10 -0.68
C HIS A 72 -8.65 5.94 -0.74
N PRO A 73 -7.32 6.23 -0.81
CA PRO A 73 -6.32 5.17 -0.69
C PRO A 73 -6.49 4.48 0.66
N ASN A 74 -6.58 3.17 0.65
CA ASN A 74 -6.72 2.33 1.83
C ASN A 74 -5.58 1.31 1.90
N HIS A 75 -5.54 0.51 2.98
CA HIS A 75 -4.51 -0.51 3.18
C HIS A 75 -4.38 -1.51 2.03
N HIS A 76 -5.42 -1.75 1.23
CA HIS A 76 -5.33 -2.59 0.03
C HIS A 76 -4.62 -1.85 -1.11
N SER A 77 -5.02 -0.61 -1.40
CA SER A 77 -4.39 0.18 -2.48
C SER A 77 -2.91 0.44 -2.21
N VAL A 78 -2.52 0.65 -0.96
CA VAL A 78 -1.12 0.83 -0.58
C VAL A 78 -0.30 -0.46 -0.77
N ARG A 79 -0.88 -1.63 -0.52
CA ARG A 79 -0.25 -2.92 -0.86
C ARG A 79 -0.01 -3.07 -2.35
N PHE A 80 -0.99 -2.76 -3.18
CA PHE A 80 -0.79 -2.78 -4.63
C PHE A 80 0.27 -1.80 -5.06
N GLY A 81 0.30 -0.60 -4.46
CA GLY A 81 1.37 0.37 -4.70
C GLY A 81 2.76 -0.20 -4.39
N TYR A 82 2.90 -0.90 -3.28
CA TYR A 82 4.14 -1.59 -2.91
C TYR A 82 4.52 -2.67 -3.94
N ILE A 83 3.55 -3.50 -4.37
CA ILE A 83 3.78 -4.54 -5.38
C ILE A 83 4.24 -3.91 -6.70
N HIS A 84 3.60 -2.83 -7.13
CA HIS A 84 3.96 -2.12 -8.35
C HIS A 84 5.37 -1.52 -8.26
N LEU A 85 5.73 -0.87 -7.13
CA LEU A 85 7.08 -0.38 -6.90
C LEU A 85 8.11 -1.50 -6.95
N LEU A 86 7.85 -2.58 -6.23
CA LEU A 86 8.76 -3.72 -6.15
C LEU A 86 8.97 -4.34 -7.54
N TRP A 87 7.90 -4.54 -8.30
CA TRP A 87 7.98 -5.06 -9.67
C TRP A 87 8.68 -4.08 -10.61
N GLY A 88 8.30 -2.80 -10.56
CA GLY A 88 8.92 -1.76 -11.38
C GLY A 88 10.44 -1.72 -11.23
N ILE A 89 10.93 -1.81 -9.98
CA ILE A 89 12.36 -1.86 -9.69
C ILE A 89 12.99 -3.18 -10.14
N THR A 90 12.39 -4.32 -9.76
CA THR A 90 12.97 -5.64 -10.02
C THR A 90 13.00 -5.99 -11.50
N ALA A 91 11.94 -5.65 -12.24
CA ALA A 91 11.82 -5.91 -13.67
C ALA A 91 12.43 -4.83 -14.56
N GLY A 92 12.71 -3.63 -14.01
CA GLY A 92 13.08 -2.45 -14.76
C GLY A 92 11.89 -1.87 -15.54
N ASP A 93 10.68 -1.96 -15.00
CA ASP A 93 9.44 -1.52 -15.67
C ASP A 93 9.01 -0.16 -15.13
N GLN A 94 9.28 0.88 -15.91
CA GLN A 94 8.99 2.28 -15.55
C GLN A 94 7.51 2.53 -15.30
N LYS A 95 6.61 1.89 -16.06
CA LYS A 95 5.15 2.04 -15.91
C LYS A 95 4.71 1.63 -14.50
N TYR A 96 5.18 0.47 -14.03
CA TYR A 96 4.84 -0.03 -12.71
C TYR A 96 5.52 0.77 -11.60
N TYR A 97 6.75 1.22 -11.84
CA TYR A 97 7.43 2.11 -10.89
C TYR A 97 6.63 3.41 -10.66
N GLU A 98 6.21 4.08 -11.72
CA GLU A 98 5.40 5.30 -11.66
C GLU A 98 4.02 5.05 -11.02
N ALA A 99 3.38 3.93 -11.35
CA ALA A 99 2.13 3.54 -10.72
C ALA A 99 2.28 3.38 -9.20
N GLY A 100 3.35 2.74 -8.77
CA GLY A 100 3.67 2.58 -7.35
C GLY A 100 3.96 3.91 -6.65
N LEU A 101 4.70 4.82 -7.29
CA LEU A 101 4.91 6.18 -6.79
C LEU A 101 3.59 6.93 -6.61
N ASN A 102 2.67 6.83 -7.57
CA ASN A 102 1.37 7.47 -7.48
C ASN A 102 0.56 6.97 -6.27
N HIS A 103 0.60 5.66 -5.99
CA HIS A 103 -0.01 5.11 -4.78
C HIS A 103 0.63 5.65 -3.51
N PHE A 104 1.97 5.72 -3.48
CA PHE A 104 2.70 6.26 -2.33
C PHE A 104 2.33 7.70 -2.04
N PHE A 105 2.38 8.57 -3.05
CA PHE A 105 2.06 9.99 -2.89
C PHE A 105 0.59 10.22 -2.56
N SER A 106 -0.32 9.47 -3.15
CA SER A 106 -1.76 9.57 -2.83
C SER A 106 -2.03 9.22 -1.36
N ASN A 107 -1.37 8.20 -0.82
CA ASN A 107 -1.50 7.87 0.59
C ASN A 107 -0.94 8.97 1.49
N LEU A 108 0.21 9.55 1.13
CA LEU A 108 0.79 10.66 1.87
C LEU A 108 -0.10 11.91 1.84
N GLN A 109 -0.77 12.21 0.72
CA GLN A 109 -1.76 13.29 0.61
C GLN A 109 -2.97 13.10 1.54
N MET A 110 -3.35 11.85 1.83
CA MET A 110 -4.45 11.53 2.74
C MET A 110 -4.04 11.51 4.22
N THR A 111 -2.76 11.71 4.50
CA THR A 111 -2.25 11.79 5.87
C THR A 111 -2.52 13.17 6.46
N ARG A 112 -3.05 13.18 7.68
CA ARG A 112 -3.30 14.42 8.44
C ARG A 112 -1.99 14.93 9.06
N ARG A 113 -2.00 16.19 9.49
CA ARG A 113 -0.85 16.82 10.16
C ARG A 113 -0.39 16.10 11.44
N ASP A 114 -1.26 15.35 12.09
CA ASP A 114 -0.92 14.53 13.25
C ASP A 114 -0.35 13.14 12.87
N GLY A 115 -0.22 12.86 11.59
CA GLY A 115 0.28 11.59 11.05
C GLY A 115 -0.79 10.53 10.83
N SER A 116 -2.04 10.76 11.25
CA SER A 116 -3.12 9.79 11.06
C SER A 116 -3.55 9.71 9.59
N ILE A 117 -3.85 8.50 9.12
CA ILE A 117 -4.31 8.26 7.75
C ILE A 117 -5.84 8.33 7.72
N LYS A 118 -6.37 9.36 7.05
CA LYS A 118 -7.79 9.68 7.05
C LYS A 118 -8.68 8.52 6.60
N SER A 119 -8.28 7.78 5.58
CA SER A 119 -9.05 6.67 5.04
C SER A 119 -9.16 5.48 5.99
N GLU A 120 -8.23 5.33 6.94
CA GLU A 120 -8.19 4.20 7.85
C GLU A 120 -8.84 4.50 9.21
N VAL A 121 -8.54 5.65 9.80
CA VAL A 121 -9.02 5.99 11.15
C VAL A 121 -10.32 6.79 11.20
N ASN A 122 -10.87 7.17 10.06
CA ASN A 122 -12.17 7.85 9.94
C ASN A 122 -13.01 7.23 8.83
N TYR A 123 -13.04 5.90 8.74
CA TYR A 123 -13.78 5.23 7.69
C TYR A 123 -15.30 5.47 7.87
N PRO A 124 -15.95 6.24 6.98
CA PRO A 124 -17.38 6.51 7.09
C PRO A 124 -18.16 5.18 7.03
N GLY A 125 -19.01 4.94 7.98
CA GLY A 125 -19.84 3.73 8.06
C GLY A 125 -19.28 2.61 8.94
N ARG A 126 -17.97 2.56 9.21
CA ARG A 126 -17.41 1.58 10.17
C ARG A 126 -17.30 2.10 11.60
N ALA A 127 -17.32 3.41 11.80
CA ALA A 127 -17.34 4.04 13.13
C ALA A 127 -18.56 3.64 13.99
N LYS A 128 -19.62 3.13 13.36
CA LYS A 128 -20.84 2.65 14.04
C LYS A 128 -20.89 1.13 14.21
N SER A 129 -19.95 0.37 13.63
CA SER A 129 -19.91 -1.08 13.82
C SER A 129 -19.12 -1.41 15.08
N THR A 130 -19.53 -2.47 15.78
CA THR A 130 -18.85 -3.01 16.96
C THR A 130 -17.39 -3.39 16.71
N HIS A 131 -16.97 -3.47 15.45
CA HIS A 131 -15.59 -3.77 15.02
C HIS A 131 -14.84 -2.51 14.51
N GLY A 132 -15.49 -1.35 14.50
CA GLY A 132 -14.94 -0.15 13.83
C GLY A 132 -13.60 0.31 14.36
N GLY A 133 -13.44 0.38 15.67
CA GLY A 133 -12.21 0.87 16.31
C GLY A 133 -11.00 -0.05 16.08
N LEU A 134 -11.12 -1.33 16.42
CA LEU A 134 -10.05 -2.32 16.26
C LEU A 134 -9.70 -2.57 14.80
N THR A 135 -10.72 -2.72 13.94
CA THR A 135 -10.52 -2.89 12.50
C THR A 135 -9.82 -1.68 11.90
N SER A 136 -10.16 -0.45 12.32
CA SER A 136 -9.50 0.77 11.84
C SER A 136 -8.03 0.82 12.20
N LEU A 137 -7.64 0.38 13.40
CA LEU A 137 -6.23 0.30 13.80
C LEU A 137 -5.46 -0.77 13.02
N ALA A 138 -6.01 -1.98 12.91
CA ALA A 138 -5.40 -3.05 12.15
C ALA A 138 -5.18 -2.61 10.69
N HIS A 139 -6.16 -1.93 10.09
CA HIS A 139 -6.05 -1.38 8.75
C HIS A 139 -5.01 -0.27 8.66
N MET A 140 -4.96 0.62 9.66
CA MET A 140 -3.95 1.68 9.71
C MET A 140 -2.53 1.12 9.82
N HIS A 141 -2.31 0.12 10.69
CA HIS A 141 -1.01 -0.54 10.80
C HIS A 141 -0.66 -1.29 9.51
N GLY A 142 -1.62 -1.98 8.90
CA GLY A 142 -1.43 -2.64 7.60
C GLY A 142 -1.09 -1.63 6.49
N ASN A 143 -1.77 -0.50 6.43
CA ASN A 143 -1.45 0.60 5.52
C ASN A 143 -0.04 1.12 5.77
N MET A 144 0.29 1.46 7.03
CA MET A 144 1.58 2.03 7.41
C MET A 144 2.75 1.08 7.11
N THR A 145 2.57 -0.22 7.31
CA THR A 145 3.60 -1.21 6.99
C THR A 145 4.00 -1.14 5.52
N TYR A 146 3.03 -1.25 4.61
CA TYR A 146 3.31 -1.20 3.17
C TYR A 146 3.72 0.18 2.69
N HIS A 147 3.24 1.26 3.33
CA HIS A 147 3.70 2.61 3.04
C HIS A 147 5.16 2.82 3.43
N ALA A 148 5.59 2.31 4.59
CA ALA A 148 6.98 2.35 5.02
C ALA A 148 7.88 1.48 4.12
N MET A 149 7.43 0.28 3.75
CA MET A 149 8.16 -0.58 2.80
C MET A 149 8.31 0.09 1.43
N SER A 150 7.26 0.76 0.94
CA SER A 150 7.33 1.57 -0.28
C SER A 150 8.34 2.72 -0.15
N ALA A 151 8.34 3.42 0.99
CA ALA A 151 9.33 4.47 1.26
C ALA A 151 10.77 3.94 1.20
N MET A 152 11.02 2.75 1.75
CA MET A 152 12.34 2.11 1.71
C MET A 152 12.75 1.77 0.27
N LEU A 153 11.84 1.25 -0.55
CA LEU A 153 12.10 0.99 -1.97
C LEU A 153 12.44 2.27 -2.74
N ILE A 154 11.66 3.34 -2.53
CA ILE A 154 11.89 4.64 -3.18
C ILE A 154 13.25 5.22 -2.74
N LYS A 155 13.58 5.08 -1.45
CA LYS A 155 14.87 5.51 -0.92
C LYS A 155 16.04 4.73 -1.52
N SER A 156 15.89 3.42 -1.74
CA SER A 156 16.92 2.60 -2.39
C SER A 156 17.21 3.02 -3.84
N GLN A 157 16.27 3.73 -4.47
CA GLN A 157 16.46 4.34 -5.80
C GLN A 157 17.09 5.74 -5.73
N GLY A 158 17.62 6.15 -4.56
CA GLY A 158 18.33 7.42 -4.38
C GLY A 158 17.45 8.61 -4.04
N HIS A 159 16.15 8.43 -3.85
CA HIS A 159 15.26 9.53 -3.49
C HIS A 159 15.28 9.81 -1.97
N PRO A 160 15.44 11.07 -1.54
CA PRO A 160 15.47 11.45 -0.12
C PRO A 160 14.04 11.49 0.46
N ILE A 161 13.44 10.31 0.63
CA ILE A 161 12.03 10.13 0.95
C ILE A 161 11.62 10.81 2.28
N GLU A 162 12.53 10.89 3.25
CA GLU A 162 12.33 11.56 4.52
C GLU A 162 12.19 13.09 4.40
N LYS A 163 12.64 13.66 3.29
CA LYS A 163 12.53 15.10 3.00
C LYS A 163 11.27 15.45 2.19
N ILE A 164 10.59 14.45 1.67
CA ILE A 164 9.37 14.67 0.89
C ILE A 164 8.27 15.10 1.85
N ASN A 165 7.81 16.34 1.67
CA ASN A 165 6.76 16.96 2.45
C ASN A 165 5.57 17.27 1.55
N ILE A 166 4.39 16.76 1.91
CA ILE A 166 3.14 17.03 1.21
C ILE A 166 2.16 17.63 2.23
N ASN A 167 1.73 18.86 2.00
CA ASN A 167 0.81 19.58 2.88
C ASN A 167 1.29 19.69 4.35
N GLY A 168 2.59 19.73 4.57
CA GLY A 168 3.18 19.81 5.89
C GLY A 168 3.36 18.44 6.58
N VAL A 169 3.22 17.33 5.82
CA VAL A 169 3.32 15.96 6.34
C VAL A 169 4.38 15.17 5.59
N THR A 170 5.13 14.37 6.32
CA THR A 170 6.12 13.42 5.83
C THR A 170 5.71 11.98 6.18
N ILE A 171 6.35 11.00 5.57
CA ILE A 171 6.19 9.59 5.97
C ILE A 171 6.59 9.35 7.43
N VAL A 172 7.53 10.14 7.95
CA VAL A 172 8.01 10.04 9.34
C VAL A 172 6.90 10.39 10.33
N ASP A 173 6.04 11.36 9.98
CA ASP A 173 4.90 11.74 10.83
C ASP A 173 3.89 10.59 10.95
N SER A 174 3.61 9.88 9.85
CA SER A 174 2.74 8.70 9.85
C SER A 174 3.35 7.55 10.68
N ILE A 175 4.65 7.31 10.56
CA ILE A 175 5.34 6.28 11.35
C ILE A 175 5.26 6.62 12.84
N LYS A 176 5.53 7.87 13.22
CA LYS A 176 5.42 8.34 14.61
C LYS A 176 4.00 8.19 15.15
N PHE A 177 3.00 8.54 14.37
CA PHE A 177 1.60 8.37 14.77
C PHE A 177 1.26 6.89 14.99
N SER A 178 1.66 6.01 14.08
CA SER A 178 1.45 4.57 14.19
C SER A 178 2.10 4.00 15.45
N ALA A 179 3.36 4.37 15.72
CA ALA A 179 4.06 3.97 16.93
C ALA A 179 3.36 4.49 18.20
N LYS A 180 2.92 5.74 18.19
CA LYS A 180 2.19 6.33 19.33
C LYS A 180 0.88 5.60 19.60
N VAL A 181 0.12 5.24 18.57
CA VAL A 181 -1.13 4.49 18.72
C VAL A 181 -0.87 3.06 19.21
N ALA A 182 0.23 2.43 18.79
CA ALA A 182 0.62 1.11 19.30
C ALA A 182 0.94 1.12 20.80
N LEU A 183 1.54 2.21 21.28
CA LEU A 183 1.85 2.40 22.73
C LEU A 183 0.63 2.85 23.54
N GLU A 184 -0.27 3.62 22.94
CA GLU A 184 -1.46 4.20 23.56
C GLU A 184 -2.68 4.07 22.65
N PRO A 185 -3.31 2.87 22.56
CA PRO A 185 -4.43 2.61 21.65
C PRO A 185 -5.65 3.52 21.84
N SER A 186 -5.82 4.08 23.04
CA SER A 186 -6.89 5.04 23.36
C SER A 186 -6.90 6.27 22.44
N ILE A 187 -5.76 6.63 21.86
CA ILE A 187 -5.64 7.73 20.89
C ILE A 187 -6.57 7.50 19.69
N ALA A 188 -6.75 6.26 19.28
CA ALA A 188 -7.63 5.94 18.16
C ALA A 188 -9.11 6.23 18.44
N ASN A 189 -9.54 6.26 19.72
CA ASN A 189 -10.91 6.58 20.09
C ASN A 189 -11.32 7.98 19.63
N LYS A 190 -10.37 8.90 19.56
CA LYS A 190 -10.58 10.26 19.02
C LYS A 190 -11.13 10.25 17.58
N TYR A 191 -10.77 9.22 16.81
CA TYR A 191 -11.12 9.13 15.39
C TYR A 191 -12.26 8.15 15.13
N SER A 192 -12.39 7.09 15.92
CA SER A 192 -13.35 6.01 15.70
C SER A 192 -14.70 6.23 16.36
N GLY A 193 -14.79 7.14 17.34
CA GLY A 193 -16.00 7.34 18.15
C GLY A 193 -16.33 6.15 19.07
N VAL A 194 -15.46 5.16 19.19
CA VAL A 194 -15.59 4.00 20.07
C VAL A 194 -14.84 4.27 21.38
N LYS A 195 -15.51 4.07 22.50
CA LYS A 195 -14.96 4.43 23.84
C LYS A 195 -14.10 3.34 24.49
N SER A 196 -14.13 2.11 23.99
CA SER A 196 -13.35 1.01 24.56
C SER A 196 -12.48 0.37 23.50
N TYR A 197 -11.26 0.10 23.89
CA TYR A 197 -10.25 -0.55 23.10
C TYR A 197 -9.75 -1.78 23.84
N GLU A 198 -10.09 -2.95 23.34
CA GLU A 198 -9.36 -4.15 23.71
C GLU A 198 -8.23 -4.33 22.71
N MET A 199 -7.00 -4.44 23.22
CA MET A 199 -5.84 -4.67 22.37
C MET A 199 -5.99 -5.99 21.62
N MET A 200 -5.94 -5.94 20.31
CA MET A 200 -5.54 -7.12 19.55
C MET A 200 -4.02 -7.29 19.75
N TYR A 201 -3.63 -8.40 20.35
CA TYR A 201 -2.26 -8.82 20.36
C TYR A 201 -1.87 -9.21 18.93
N PHE A 202 -0.81 -8.58 18.42
CA PHE A 202 -0.18 -8.92 17.16
C PHE A 202 0.84 -10.02 17.39
#